data_a2890b35f22eb99973e5b24deeb1d53c
#
_entry.id   a2890b35f22eb99973e5b24deeb1d53c
#
_cell.length_a   1.000
_cell.length_b   1.000
_cell.length_c   1.000
_cell.angle_alpha   90.00
_cell.angle_beta   90.00
_cell.angle_gamma   90.00
#
_symmetry.space_group_name_H-M   'P 1'
#
loop_
_entity.id
_entity.type
_entity.pdbx_description
1 polymer ?
#
loop_
_entity_poly.entity_id
_entity_poly.type
_entity_poly.pdbx_seq_one_letter_code
_entity_poly.pdbx_strand_id
1 'polypeptide(L)'
;RKFLWAGRLDDSKIFVFDLANPQAPKLVRTLSNFAAKTGFVGPHTFYAMPGRMLVAGLSNSKDHGGTTGMVLYNNKGEIVDKIAMPVGEIGGTKGDGYGYDIAINPGKNVMLTSSFAGWNNYMMDLGKLVKDGEAMKRFGNTMVAWDVKAMKPKQIFSVPGAPLEIRWSLKEGDNWAITAAALTSKLWLVKPGADGKYAAKEVGTIGDPAKIPLPVDISIAADGKGL
;
A
#
# COMPACT_ATOMS: atom_id res chain seq x y z
N ARG A 1 6.21 -8.87 -24.12
CA ARG A 1 6.61 -9.89 -23.15
C ARG A 1 5.97 -9.59 -21.80
N LYS A 2 5.36 -10.59 -21.15
CA LYS A 2 4.69 -10.41 -19.85
C LYS A 2 5.59 -10.98 -18.77
N PHE A 3 5.73 -10.22 -17.67
CA PHE A 3 6.47 -10.65 -16.48
C PHE A 3 5.59 -10.54 -15.25
N LEU A 4 5.72 -11.50 -14.35
CA LEU A 4 5.17 -11.45 -13.01
C LEU A 4 6.30 -11.08 -12.04
N TRP A 5 6.06 -10.12 -11.18
CA TRP A 5 6.92 -9.76 -10.07
C TRP A 5 6.29 -10.23 -8.77
N ALA A 6 7.07 -10.87 -7.93
CA ALA A 6 6.61 -11.40 -6.63
C ALA A 6 7.62 -11.05 -5.54
N GLY A 7 7.15 -10.50 -4.43
CA GLY A 7 7.95 -10.16 -3.27
C GLY A 7 7.99 -11.29 -2.26
N ARG A 8 9.09 -11.39 -1.53
CA ARG A 8 9.21 -12.19 -0.32
C ARG A 8 9.52 -11.26 0.86
N LEU A 9 8.67 -11.29 1.86
CA LEU A 9 8.74 -10.35 2.99
C LEU A 9 9.98 -10.59 3.86
N ASP A 10 10.26 -11.84 4.19
CA ASP A 10 11.26 -12.23 5.19
C ASP A 10 12.68 -11.77 4.89
N ASP A 11 13.12 -11.87 3.64
CA ASP A 11 14.47 -11.52 3.22
C ASP A 11 14.52 -10.42 2.16
N SER A 12 13.38 -9.77 1.93
CA SER A 12 13.23 -8.62 1.03
C SER A 12 13.71 -8.90 -0.41
N LYS A 13 13.57 -10.13 -0.89
CA LYS A 13 13.85 -10.49 -2.28
C LYS A 13 12.65 -10.26 -3.17
N ILE A 14 12.93 -9.98 -4.43
CA ILE A 14 11.92 -9.86 -5.48
C ILE A 14 12.27 -10.87 -6.59
N PHE A 15 11.30 -11.66 -6.98
CA PHE A 15 11.42 -12.65 -8.05
C PHE A 15 10.67 -12.16 -9.28
N VAL A 16 11.30 -12.31 -10.45
CA VAL A 16 10.68 -11.94 -11.73
C VAL A 16 10.56 -13.20 -12.58
N PHE A 17 9.34 -13.52 -12.97
CA PHE A 17 9.01 -14.68 -13.79
C PHE A 17 8.61 -14.25 -15.21
N ASP A 18 9.10 -14.94 -16.22
CA ASP A 18 8.62 -14.82 -17.61
C ASP A 18 7.33 -15.64 -17.75
N LEU A 19 6.27 -14.98 -18.20
CA LEU A 19 4.95 -15.55 -18.48
C LEU A 19 4.72 -15.79 -19.98
N ALA A 20 5.75 -16.03 -20.78
CA ALA A 20 5.58 -16.44 -22.18
C ALA A 20 4.70 -17.71 -22.30
N ASN A 21 4.83 -18.63 -21.34
CA ASN A 21 3.87 -19.69 -21.07
C ASN A 21 3.31 -19.50 -19.64
N PRO A 22 2.08 -18.98 -19.47
CA PRO A 22 1.51 -18.74 -18.15
C PRO A 22 1.27 -20.00 -17.30
N GLN A 23 1.13 -21.16 -17.95
CA GLN A 23 0.97 -22.45 -17.26
C GLN A 23 2.30 -23.02 -16.74
N ALA A 24 3.43 -22.49 -17.21
CA ALA A 24 4.77 -22.89 -16.81
C ALA A 24 5.67 -21.63 -16.65
N PRO A 25 5.43 -20.79 -15.64
CA PRO A 25 6.21 -19.56 -15.41
C PRO A 25 7.68 -19.90 -15.16
N LYS A 26 8.61 -19.16 -15.78
CA LYS A 26 10.04 -19.36 -15.59
C LYS A 26 10.65 -18.24 -14.80
N LEU A 27 11.32 -18.53 -13.69
CA LEU A 27 12.11 -17.56 -12.95
C LEU A 27 13.26 -17.09 -13.83
N VAL A 28 13.28 -15.79 -14.15
CA VAL A 28 14.31 -15.18 -15.01
C VAL A 28 15.21 -14.20 -14.28
N ARG A 29 14.80 -13.77 -13.07
CA ARG A 29 15.60 -12.84 -12.28
C ARG A 29 15.21 -12.92 -10.79
N THR A 30 16.23 -12.79 -9.93
CA THR A 30 16.08 -12.54 -8.50
C THR A 30 16.80 -11.23 -8.17
N LEU A 31 16.06 -10.28 -7.57
CA LEU A 31 16.58 -9.01 -7.09
C LEU A 31 16.76 -9.13 -5.58
N SER A 32 18.02 -9.14 -5.11
CA SER A 32 18.36 -9.34 -3.69
C SER A 32 18.86 -8.07 -3.02
N ASN A 33 18.75 -6.93 -3.70
CA ASN A 33 19.35 -5.68 -3.26
C ASN A 33 18.34 -4.65 -2.75
N PHE A 34 17.07 -5.05 -2.57
CA PHE A 34 16.01 -4.14 -2.13
C PHE A 34 16.40 -3.44 -0.82
N ALA A 35 16.61 -4.20 0.24
CA ALA A 35 16.96 -3.64 1.55
C ALA A 35 18.30 -2.88 1.53
N ALA A 36 19.35 -3.50 0.98
CA ALA A 36 20.70 -2.93 1.00
C ALA A 36 20.82 -1.59 0.25
N LYS A 37 20.09 -1.42 -0.87
CA LYS A 37 20.15 -0.19 -1.68
C LYS A 37 19.16 0.87 -1.25
N THR A 38 18.04 0.49 -0.63
CA THR A 38 16.97 1.44 -0.34
C THR A 38 16.83 1.78 1.12
N GLY A 39 17.23 0.87 2.00
CA GLY A 39 16.94 0.95 3.43
C GLY A 39 15.52 0.51 3.79
N PHE A 40 14.70 0.10 2.80
CA PHE A 40 13.36 -0.45 3.03
C PHE A 40 13.40 -1.98 3.03
N VAL A 41 12.47 -2.61 3.73
CA VAL A 41 12.31 -4.08 3.79
C VAL A 41 10.85 -4.47 3.55
N GLY A 42 10.63 -5.75 3.25
CA GLY A 42 9.29 -6.29 3.02
C GLY A 42 8.63 -5.73 1.75
N PRO A 43 9.16 -6.02 0.53
CA PRO A 43 8.50 -5.63 -0.72
C PRO A 43 7.13 -6.29 -0.80
N HIS A 44 6.07 -5.48 -0.81
CA HIS A 44 4.69 -5.93 -0.68
C HIS A 44 3.88 -5.68 -1.95
N THR A 45 3.42 -4.46 -2.18
CA THR A 45 2.61 -4.14 -3.34
C THR A 45 3.47 -3.79 -4.55
N PHE A 46 3.10 -4.34 -5.69
CA PHE A 46 3.75 -4.11 -6.99
C PHE A 46 2.75 -3.45 -7.94
N TYR A 47 3.09 -2.26 -8.41
CA TYR A 47 2.28 -1.56 -9.39
C TYR A 47 3.04 -1.36 -10.69
N ALA A 48 2.54 -1.99 -11.77
CA ALA A 48 3.14 -1.88 -13.09
C ALA A 48 2.79 -0.54 -13.75
N MET A 49 3.81 0.21 -14.12
CA MET A 49 3.72 1.46 -14.86
C MET A 49 4.41 1.30 -16.23
N PRO A 50 4.13 2.13 -17.24
CA PRO A 50 4.84 2.08 -18.51
C PRO A 50 6.36 2.15 -18.32
N GLY A 51 7.05 1.04 -18.62
CA GLY A 51 8.51 0.94 -18.50
C GLY A 51 9.06 0.93 -17.07
N ARG A 52 8.22 0.80 -16.05
CA ARG A 52 8.58 0.86 -14.63
C ARG A 52 7.78 -0.14 -13.80
N MET A 53 8.32 -0.47 -12.63
CA MET A 53 7.61 -1.17 -11.57
C MET A 53 7.77 -0.36 -10.27
N LEU A 54 6.67 0.08 -9.68
CA LEU A 54 6.66 0.72 -8.38
C LEU A 54 6.38 -0.35 -7.32
N VAL A 55 7.20 -0.37 -6.26
CA VAL A 55 7.13 -1.40 -5.20
C VAL A 55 7.05 -0.72 -3.85
N ALA A 56 6.02 -1.01 -3.06
CA ALA A 56 5.94 -0.57 -1.67
C ALA A 56 6.80 -1.47 -0.77
N GLY A 57 7.56 -0.86 0.14
CA GLY A 57 8.17 -1.54 1.27
C GLY A 57 7.30 -1.39 2.51
N LEU A 58 7.17 -2.43 3.33
CA LEU A 58 6.36 -2.38 4.55
C LEU A 58 7.08 -1.74 5.73
N SER A 59 8.41 -1.79 5.75
CA SER A 59 9.20 -1.33 6.89
C SER A 59 10.57 -0.85 6.45
N ASN A 60 11.41 -0.46 7.38
CA ASN A 60 12.80 -0.08 7.13
C ASN A 60 13.79 -1.09 7.76
N SER A 61 15.01 -1.12 7.24
CA SER A 61 16.07 -2.04 7.67
C SER A 61 16.82 -1.57 8.91
N LYS A 62 16.60 -0.33 9.40
CA LYS A 62 17.34 0.25 10.50
C LYS A 62 16.83 -0.24 11.85
N ASP A 63 15.53 -0.19 12.06
CA ASP A 63 14.88 -0.52 13.32
C ASP A 63 13.66 -1.44 13.16
N HIS A 64 13.35 -1.84 11.90
CA HIS A 64 12.17 -2.63 11.55
C HIS A 64 10.85 -2.01 12.05
N GLY A 65 10.84 -0.70 12.25
CA GLY A 65 9.69 0.08 12.66
C GLY A 65 9.04 0.82 11.49
N GLY A 66 8.61 2.04 11.77
CA GLY A 66 7.99 2.93 10.79
C GLY A 66 8.98 3.51 9.79
N THR A 67 8.59 4.53 9.13
CA THR A 67 9.21 5.20 7.98
C THR A 67 9.75 4.25 6.93
N THR A 68 8.84 3.84 6.08
CA THR A 68 9.13 3.05 4.88
C THR A 68 9.02 3.93 3.63
N GLY A 69 8.93 3.31 2.47
CA GLY A 69 8.78 4.02 1.21
C GLY A 69 8.46 3.12 0.04
N MET A 70 8.51 3.73 -1.12
CA MET A 70 8.31 3.08 -2.40
C MET A 70 9.62 3.09 -3.18
N VAL A 71 9.82 2.08 -4.01
CA VAL A 71 11.00 1.92 -4.87
C VAL A 71 10.56 1.79 -6.31
N LEU A 72 11.14 2.61 -7.17
CA LEU A 72 10.86 2.57 -8.60
C LEU A 72 11.96 1.80 -9.32
N TYR A 73 11.57 0.74 -10.02
CA TYR A 73 12.45 -0.08 -10.86
C TYR A 73 12.21 0.21 -12.34
N ASN A 74 13.27 0.07 -13.15
CA ASN A 74 13.14 0.01 -14.60
C ASN A 74 12.92 -1.44 -15.10
N ASN A 75 12.72 -1.61 -16.42
CA ASN A 75 12.51 -2.93 -17.03
C ASN A 75 13.72 -3.89 -16.90
N LYS A 76 14.89 -3.37 -16.56
CA LYS A 76 16.07 -4.19 -16.30
C LYS A 76 16.14 -4.68 -14.86
N GLY A 77 15.23 -4.22 -13.98
CA GLY A 77 15.26 -4.52 -12.55
C GLY A 77 16.29 -3.69 -11.79
N GLU A 78 16.68 -2.55 -12.33
CA GLU A 78 17.55 -1.59 -11.67
C GLU A 78 16.69 -0.57 -10.93
N ILE A 79 17.10 -0.22 -9.71
CA ILE A 79 16.46 0.83 -8.92
C ILE A 79 16.80 2.17 -9.55
N VAL A 80 15.78 2.94 -9.92
CA VAL A 80 15.93 4.27 -10.52
C VAL A 80 15.53 5.38 -9.56
N ASP A 81 14.69 5.09 -8.57
CA ASP A 81 14.32 6.06 -7.55
C ASP A 81 13.83 5.36 -6.27
N LYS A 82 13.89 6.08 -5.15
CA LYS A 82 13.30 5.70 -3.86
C LYS A 82 12.60 6.90 -3.24
N ILE A 83 11.38 6.68 -2.77
CA ILE A 83 10.47 7.72 -2.32
C ILE A 83 10.03 7.37 -0.90
N ALA A 84 10.44 8.16 0.09
CA ALA A 84 10.04 7.92 1.48
C ALA A 84 8.56 8.26 1.70
N MET A 85 7.89 7.49 2.54
CA MET A 85 6.57 7.86 3.05
C MET A 85 6.68 9.09 3.93
N PRO A 86 5.74 10.05 3.82
CA PRO A 86 5.83 11.29 4.56
C PRO A 86 5.56 11.06 6.06
N VAL A 87 6.35 11.74 6.89
CA VAL A 87 6.19 11.79 8.36
C VAL A 87 5.87 13.20 8.86
N GLY A 88 6.01 14.21 7.99
CA GLY A 88 5.62 15.60 8.26
C GLY A 88 4.14 15.83 8.05
N GLU A 89 3.72 17.07 8.29
CA GLU A 89 2.35 17.52 8.05
C GLU A 89 2.16 17.97 6.61
N ILE A 90 1.11 17.47 5.95
CA ILE A 90 0.71 17.89 4.60
C ILE A 90 -0.82 18.01 4.58
N GLY A 91 -1.31 19.23 4.37
CA GLY A 91 -2.75 19.49 4.32
C GLY A 91 -3.45 19.41 5.67
N GLY A 92 -2.74 19.67 6.78
CA GLY A 92 -3.28 19.67 8.14
C GLY A 92 -3.27 18.30 8.83
N THR A 93 -2.71 17.27 8.19
CA THR A 93 -2.58 15.93 8.78
C THR A 93 -1.12 15.50 8.78
N LYS A 94 -0.65 14.96 9.89
CA LYS A 94 0.69 14.41 10.05
C LYS A 94 0.73 12.97 9.53
N GLY A 95 1.74 12.66 8.71
CA GLY A 95 1.97 11.29 8.23
C GLY A 95 2.51 10.37 9.31
N ASP A 96 2.14 9.11 9.24
CA ASP A 96 2.65 8.05 10.13
C ASP A 96 3.91 7.37 9.59
N GLY A 97 4.24 7.59 8.31
CA GLY A 97 5.42 7.05 7.68
C GLY A 97 5.34 5.57 7.29
N TYR A 98 4.22 4.91 7.55
CA TYR A 98 3.99 3.52 7.13
C TYR A 98 3.51 3.45 5.68
N GLY A 99 3.67 2.29 5.07
CA GLY A 99 3.17 1.99 3.72
C GLY A 99 2.62 0.58 3.65
N TYR A 100 1.64 0.36 2.78
CA TYR A 100 1.09 -0.95 2.52
C TYR A 100 0.73 -1.10 1.03
N ASP A 101 -0.36 -0.49 0.59
CA ASP A 101 -0.84 -0.63 -0.78
C ASP A 101 -0.56 0.63 -1.63
N ILE A 102 -0.57 0.43 -2.94
CA ILE A 102 -0.42 1.46 -3.97
C ILE A 102 -1.54 1.30 -4.98
N ALA A 103 -2.39 2.30 -5.10
CA ALA A 103 -3.45 2.31 -6.10
C ALA A 103 -3.37 3.60 -6.94
N ILE A 104 -3.18 3.46 -8.25
CA ILE A 104 -3.04 4.60 -9.17
C ILE A 104 -4.29 4.75 -10.03
N ASN A 105 -4.78 5.98 -10.14
CA ASN A 105 -5.74 6.40 -11.15
C ASN A 105 -5.02 7.29 -12.18
N PRO A 106 -4.55 6.72 -13.31
CA PRO A 106 -3.76 7.47 -14.28
C PRO A 106 -4.53 8.63 -14.92
N GLY A 107 -5.83 8.43 -15.15
CA GLY A 107 -6.72 9.43 -15.76
C GLY A 107 -6.89 10.69 -14.89
N LYS A 108 -6.69 10.57 -13.58
CA LYS A 108 -6.75 11.69 -12.63
C LYS A 108 -5.38 12.16 -12.16
N ASN A 109 -4.28 11.53 -12.61
CA ASN A 109 -2.92 11.79 -12.13
C ASN A 109 -2.79 11.67 -10.61
N VAL A 110 -3.49 10.70 -10.00
CA VAL A 110 -3.50 10.48 -8.56
C VAL A 110 -3.08 9.06 -8.24
N MET A 111 -2.22 8.94 -7.26
CA MET A 111 -1.92 7.70 -6.55
C MET A 111 -2.38 7.85 -5.11
N LEU A 112 -3.01 6.84 -4.58
CA LEU A 112 -3.27 6.68 -3.15
C LEU A 112 -2.34 5.61 -2.60
N THR A 113 -1.81 5.86 -1.41
CA THR A 113 -1.11 4.85 -0.61
C THR A 113 -1.77 4.74 0.75
N SER A 114 -1.86 3.53 1.24
CA SER A 114 -2.36 3.22 2.58
C SER A 114 -1.22 2.95 3.55
N SER A 115 -1.53 2.80 4.82
CA SER A 115 -0.54 2.58 5.86
C SER A 115 -0.92 1.39 6.76
N PHE A 116 0.10 0.64 7.18
CA PHE A 116 -0.10 -0.54 8.00
C PHE A 116 0.69 -0.46 9.31
N ALA A 117 1.87 -1.08 9.35
CA ALA A 117 2.70 -1.16 10.54
C ALA A 117 4.15 -1.49 10.15
N GLY A 118 5.08 -1.30 11.07
CA GLY A 118 6.44 -1.78 10.90
C GLY A 118 6.57 -3.28 11.11
N TRP A 119 7.71 -3.85 10.70
CA TRP A 119 8.08 -5.27 10.83
C TRP A 119 7.83 -5.81 12.24
N ASN A 120 8.18 -5.06 13.26
CA ASN A 120 8.01 -5.47 14.65
C ASN A 120 6.56 -5.80 15.02
N ASN A 121 5.59 -5.28 14.27
CA ASN A 121 4.17 -5.57 14.45
C ASN A 121 3.72 -6.72 13.55
N TYR A 122 3.90 -6.60 12.23
CA TYR A 122 3.33 -7.58 11.31
C TYR A 122 4.02 -8.95 11.34
N MET A 123 5.21 -9.06 11.94
CA MET A 123 5.89 -10.34 12.19
C MET A 123 5.57 -10.93 13.56
N MET A 124 4.80 -10.26 14.41
CA MET A 124 4.33 -10.82 15.67
C MET A 124 3.27 -11.92 15.42
N ASP A 125 3.25 -12.90 16.32
CA ASP A 125 2.09 -13.80 16.43
C ASP A 125 0.81 -12.99 16.67
N LEU A 126 -0.23 -13.22 15.89
CA LEU A 126 -1.47 -12.44 15.95
C LEU A 126 -2.12 -12.47 17.33
N GLY A 127 -2.12 -13.64 17.99
CA GLY A 127 -2.70 -13.77 19.33
C GLY A 127 -1.95 -12.99 20.41
N LYS A 128 -0.64 -12.77 20.22
CA LYS A 128 0.16 -11.89 21.07
C LYS A 128 -0.05 -10.44 20.72
N LEU A 129 -0.05 -10.11 19.43
CA LEU A 129 -0.22 -8.75 18.92
C LEU A 129 -1.51 -8.10 19.44
N VAL A 130 -2.66 -8.76 19.36
CA VAL A 130 -3.95 -8.21 19.79
C VAL A 130 -4.07 -8.00 21.30
N LYS A 131 -3.17 -8.62 22.08
CA LYS A 131 -3.09 -8.46 23.54
C LYS A 131 -2.04 -7.43 23.96
N ASP A 132 -1.18 -7.00 23.06
CA ASP A 132 -0.15 -6.00 23.33
C ASP A 132 -0.67 -4.61 22.98
N GLY A 133 -1.16 -3.88 23.99
CA GLY A 133 -1.70 -2.53 23.82
C GLY A 133 -0.69 -1.51 23.27
N GLU A 134 0.62 -1.70 23.50
CA GLU A 134 1.63 -0.83 22.91
C GLU A 134 1.89 -1.18 21.45
N ALA A 135 1.87 -2.46 21.08
CA ALA A 135 1.92 -2.86 19.67
C ALA A 135 0.71 -2.33 18.90
N MET A 136 -0.48 -2.40 19.48
CA MET A 136 -1.72 -1.91 18.85
C MET A 136 -1.70 -0.40 18.57
N LYS A 137 -0.93 0.39 19.33
CA LYS A 137 -0.73 1.83 19.05
C LYS A 137 0.21 2.12 17.88
N ARG A 138 1.00 1.14 17.43
CA ARG A 138 1.98 1.27 16.35
C ARG A 138 1.41 0.82 15.00
N PHE A 139 0.14 1.08 14.74
CA PHE A 139 -0.47 0.91 13.43
C PHE A 139 -0.74 2.25 12.78
N GLY A 140 -0.68 2.26 11.45
CA GLY A 140 -0.97 3.44 10.67
C GLY A 140 -2.45 3.81 10.68
N ASN A 141 -2.71 5.10 10.54
CA ASN A 141 -4.05 5.68 10.58
C ASN A 141 -4.24 6.74 9.50
N THR A 142 -3.38 6.73 8.48
CA THR A 142 -3.41 7.73 7.42
C THR A 142 -3.36 7.09 6.03
N MET A 143 -3.82 7.85 5.07
CA MET A 143 -3.57 7.61 3.65
C MET A 143 -2.95 8.86 3.05
N VAL A 144 -2.21 8.67 1.97
CA VAL A 144 -1.55 9.77 1.25
C VAL A 144 -2.05 9.81 -0.19
N ALA A 145 -2.44 11.00 -0.64
CA ALA A 145 -2.69 11.28 -2.05
C ALA A 145 -1.44 11.92 -2.66
N TRP A 146 -0.99 11.35 -3.80
CA TRP A 146 0.23 11.73 -4.50
C TRP A 146 -0.09 12.27 -5.89
N ASP A 147 0.75 13.17 -6.39
CA ASP A 147 0.85 13.44 -7.81
C ASP A 147 1.70 12.36 -8.47
N VAL A 148 1.10 11.60 -9.39
CA VAL A 148 1.79 10.46 -10.04
C VAL A 148 2.93 10.93 -10.93
N LYS A 149 2.74 12.01 -11.70
CA LYS A 149 3.76 12.52 -12.62
C LYS A 149 4.96 13.10 -11.89
N ALA A 150 4.70 13.80 -10.78
CA ALA A 150 5.75 14.40 -9.97
C ALA A 150 6.33 13.43 -8.93
N MET A 151 5.67 12.31 -8.66
CA MET A 151 5.97 11.37 -7.57
C MET A 151 6.12 12.09 -6.22
N LYS A 152 5.23 13.05 -5.94
CA LYS A 152 5.25 13.87 -4.72
C LYS A 152 3.95 13.76 -3.95
N PRO A 153 4.00 13.68 -2.60
CA PRO A 153 2.79 13.70 -1.79
C PRO A 153 2.12 15.07 -1.88
N LYS A 154 0.81 15.09 -2.09
CA LYS A 154 -0.01 16.32 -2.16
C LYS A 154 -0.82 16.52 -0.90
N GLN A 155 -1.24 15.44 -0.26
CA GLN A 155 -2.12 15.50 0.90
C GLN A 155 -1.98 14.22 1.72
N ILE A 156 -2.08 14.37 3.04
CA ILE A 156 -2.29 13.28 3.99
C ILE A 156 -3.68 13.48 4.59
N PHE A 157 -4.41 12.39 4.77
CA PHE A 157 -5.73 12.41 5.41
C PHE A 157 -5.94 11.19 6.30
N SER A 158 -6.79 11.33 7.32
CA SER A 158 -7.01 10.30 8.33
C SER A 158 -7.91 9.19 7.81
N VAL A 159 -7.48 7.95 8.05
CA VAL A 159 -8.26 6.71 7.91
C VAL A 159 -7.88 5.79 9.07
N PRO A 160 -8.57 5.89 10.21
CA PRO A 160 -8.19 5.16 11.41
C PRO A 160 -8.32 3.64 11.28
N GLY A 161 -7.40 2.92 11.90
CA GLY A 161 -7.50 1.48 12.10
C GLY A 161 -6.75 0.63 11.09
N ALA A 162 -5.60 1.08 10.61
CA ALA A 162 -4.76 0.39 9.65
C ALA A 162 -5.48 0.17 8.29
N PRO A 163 -5.61 1.21 7.46
CA PRO A 163 -6.12 1.05 6.10
C PRO A 163 -5.15 0.20 5.28
N LEU A 164 -5.66 -0.86 4.65
CA LEU A 164 -4.86 -1.82 3.91
C LEU A 164 -5.07 -1.66 2.40
N GLU A 165 -5.72 -2.62 1.77
CA GLU A 165 -5.91 -2.61 0.33
C GLU A 165 -6.78 -1.44 -0.14
N ILE A 166 -6.43 -0.90 -1.31
CA ILE A 166 -7.14 0.21 -1.95
C ILE A 166 -7.62 -0.24 -3.32
N ARG A 167 -8.89 0.01 -3.63
CA ARG A 167 -9.40 -0.24 -4.97
C ARG A 167 -10.11 0.99 -5.51
N TRP A 168 -9.65 1.48 -6.64
CA TRP A 168 -10.35 2.51 -7.41
C TRP A 168 -11.59 1.93 -8.05
N SER A 169 -12.64 2.75 -8.20
CA SER A 169 -13.78 2.42 -9.05
C SER A 169 -13.31 1.92 -10.42
N LEU A 170 -13.96 0.87 -10.92
CA LEU A 170 -13.71 0.32 -12.26
C LEU A 170 -14.38 1.12 -13.36
N LYS A 171 -15.29 2.03 -13.00
CA LYS A 171 -16.04 2.85 -13.97
C LYS A 171 -15.17 4.01 -14.43
N GLU A 172 -15.04 4.15 -15.74
CA GLU A 172 -14.33 5.27 -16.36
C GLU A 172 -14.95 6.62 -15.93
N GLY A 173 -14.12 7.59 -15.65
CA GLY A 173 -14.51 8.92 -15.19
C GLY A 173 -14.70 9.07 -13.68
N ASP A 174 -14.95 7.98 -12.97
CA ASP A 174 -15.07 8.00 -11.51
C ASP A 174 -13.77 8.48 -10.84
N ASN A 175 -13.93 9.13 -9.69
CA ASN A 175 -12.81 9.59 -8.87
C ASN A 175 -13.05 9.24 -7.40
N TRP A 176 -13.30 7.95 -7.15
CA TRP A 176 -13.41 7.42 -5.81
C TRP A 176 -12.71 6.07 -5.69
N ALA A 177 -12.24 5.80 -4.51
CA ALA A 177 -11.67 4.52 -4.13
C ALA A 177 -12.30 4.01 -2.84
N ILE A 178 -12.10 2.74 -2.54
CA ILE A 178 -12.51 2.13 -1.28
C ILE A 178 -11.30 1.47 -0.61
N THR A 179 -11.27 1.47 0.71
CA THR A 179 -10.28 0.76 1.51
C THR A 179 -10.92 0.15 2.74
N ALA A 180 -10.36 -0.96 3.22
CA ALA A 180 -10.72 -1.56 4.49
C ALA A 180 -9.71 -1.18 5.56
N ALA A 181 -10.19 -0.83 6.76
CA ALA A 181 -9.37 -0.61 7.93
C ALA A 181 -9.42 -1.87 8.82
N ALA A 182 -8.31 -2.62 8.85
CA ALA A 182 -8.26 -3.98 9.42
C ALA A 182 -8.61 -4.04 10.90
N LEU A 183 -8.09 -3.11 11.70
CA LEU A 183 -8.26 -3.14 13.16
C LEU A 183 -9.65 -2.65 13.63
N THR A 184 -10.32 -1.84 12.83
CA THR A 184 -11.64 -1.30 13.14
C THR A 184 -12.76 -2.00 12.38
N SER A 185 -12.41 -2.89 11.45
CA SER A 185 -13.37 -3.62 10.58
C SER A 185 -14.26 -2.69 9.76
N LYS A 186 -13.76 -1.51 9.41
CA LYS A 186 -14.51 -0.47 8.73
C LYS A 186 -14.17 -0.42 7.25
N LEU A 187 -15.19 -0.09 6.44
CA LEU A 187 -15.03 0.27 5.05
C LEU A 187 -15.07 1.80 4.90
N TRP A 188 -14.11 2.33 4.15
CA TRP A 188 -13.95 3.75 3.94
C TRP A 188 -14.00 4.10 2.46
N LEU A 189 -14.97 4.94 2.08
CA LEU A 189 -15.02 5.56 0.76
C LEU A 189 -14.09 6.77 0.74
N VAL A 190 -13.16 6.77 -0.20
CA VAL A 190 -12.16 7.84 -0.40
C VAL A 190 -12.49 8.57 -1.70
N LYS A 191 -12.74 9.87 -1.62
CA LYS A 191 -13.00 10.71 -2.79
C LYS A 191 -12.63 12.17 -2.52
N PRO A 192 -12.38 12.97 -3.57
CA PRO A 192 -12.19 14.42 -3.40
C PRO A 192 -13.49 15.12 -3.07
N GLY A 193 -13.42 16.14 -2.21
CA GLY A 193 -14.47 17.12 -1.99
C GLY A 193 -14.54 18.16 -3.11
N ALA A 194 -15.41 19.15 -2.92
CA ALA A 194 -15.56 20.28 -3.86
C ALA A 194 -14.28 21.14 -3.98
N ASP A 195 -13.46 21.15 -2.94
CA ASP A 195 -12.16 21.83 -2.90
C ASP A 195 -11.02 21.01 -3.54
N GLY A 196 -11.32 19.82 -4.09
CA GLY A 196 -10.36 18.90 -4.68
C GLY A 196 -9.52 18.11 -3.69
N LYS A 197 -9.70 18.31 -2.38
CA LYS A 197 -8.98 17.56 -1.34
C LYS A 197 -9.65 16.22 -1.10
N TYR A 198 -8.84 15.18 -0.97
CA TYR A 198 -9.32 13.84 -0.65
C TYR A 198 -9.75 13.74 0.81
N ALA A 199 -10.85 13.05 1.04
CA ALA A 199 -11.35 12.71 2.36
C ALA A 199 -11.88 11.27 2.38
N ALA A 200 -11.81 10.65 3.53
CA ALA A 200 -12.38 9.33 3.77
C ALA A 200 -13.69 9.46 4.56
N LYS A 201 -14.71 8.74 4.12
CA LYS A 201 -15.99 8.61 4.82
C LYS A 201 -16.25 7.14 5.12
N GLU A 202 -16.54 6.82 6.37
CA GLU A 202 -17.02 5.49 6.74
C GLU A 202 -18.32 5.16 6.01
N VAL A 203 -18.38 4.00 5.38
CA VAL A 203 -19.56 3.56 4.59
C VAL A 203 -20.08 2.20 5.03
N GLY A 204 -19.37 1.48 5.88
CA GLY A 204 -19.81 0.18 6.38
C GLY A 204 -18.88 -0.42 7.41
N THR A 205 -19.35 -1.51 7.99
CA THR A 205 -18.60 -2.34 8.95
C THR A 205 -18.66 -3.79 8.48
N ILE A 206 -17.52 -4.49 8.54
CA ILE A 206 -17.43 -5.89 8.16
C ILE A 206 -17.46 -6.76 9.41
N GLY A 207 -18.46 -7.64 9.50
CA GLY A 207 -18.61 -8.57 10.60
C GLY A 207 -18.86 -7.88 11.94
N ASP A 208 -18.45 -8.52 13.03
CA ASP A 208 -18.56 -8.01 14.39
C ASP A 208 -17.22 -7.37 14.81
N PRO A 209 -17.11 -6.04 14.97
CA PRO A 209 -15.87 -5.38 15.33
C PRO A 209 -15.26 -5.86 16.65
N ALA A 210 -16.09 -6.36 17.59
CA ALA A 210 -15.61 -6.90 18.86
C ALA A 210 -14.79 -8.19 18.68
N LYS A 211 -14.94 -8.87 17.55
CA LYS A 211 -14.18 -10.08 17.18
C LYS A 211 -12.99 -9.78 16.29
N ILE A 212 -12.76 -8.53 15.94
CA ILE A 212 -11.66 -8.04 15.08
C ILE A 212 -11.52 -8.93 13.82
N PRO A 213 -12.49 -8.88 12.88
CA PRO A 213 -12.47 -9.76 11.69
C PRO A 213 -11.31 -9.52 10.74
N LEU A 214 -10.53 -8.44 10.92
CA LEU A 214 -9.31 -8.11 10.16
C LEU A 214 -9.50 -8.17 8.63
N PRO A 215 -10.41 -7.38 8.05
CA PRO A 215 -10.53 -7.32 6.60
C PRO A 215 -9.23 -6.81 5.99
N VAL A 216 -8.67 -7.57 5.04
CA VAL A 216 -7.38 -7.26 4.43
C VAL A 216 -7.56 -6.84 2.98
N ASP A 217 -8.23 -7.64 2.19
CA ASP A 217 -8.39 -7.42 0.76
C ASP A 217 -9.81 -7.01 0.39
N ILE A 218 -9.93 -6.29 -0.73
CA ILE A 218 -11.17 -5.84 -1.31
C ILE A 218 -11.14 -6.13 -2.81
N SER A 219 -12.22 -6.64 -3.32
CA SER A 219 -12.43 -6.75 -4.77
C SER A 219 -13.74 -6.07 -5.15
N ILE A 220 -13.71 -5.25 -6.19
CA ILE A 220 -14.91 -4.65 -6.75
C ILE A 220 -15.41 -5.58 -7.86
N ALA A 221 -16.69 -5.94 -7.83
CA ALA A 221 -17.29 -6.75 -8.86
C ALA A 221 -17.14 -6.06 -10.25
N ALA A 222 -16.96 -6.85 -11.31
CA ALA A 222 -16.68 -6.32 -12.64
C ALA A 222 -17.78 -5.37 -13.18
N ASP A 223 -19.01 -5.53 -12.70
CA ASP A 223 -20.13 -4.63 -13.01
C ASP A 223 -20.18 -3.37 -12.13
N GLY A 224 -19.24 -3.23 -11.17
CA GLY A 224 -19.14 -2.10 -10.26
C GLY A 224 -20.26 -2.02 -9.20
N LYS A 225 -21.08 -3.06 -9.03
CA LYS A 225 -22.27 -3.04 -8.16
C LYS A 225 -22.08 -3.77 -6.83
N GLY A 226 -20.95 -4.45 -6.63
CA GLY A 226 -20.65 -5.20 -5.42
C GLY A 226 -19.19 -5.06 -4.99
N LEU A 227 -18.94 -5.29 -3.70
CA LEU A 227 -17.63 -5.40 -3.04
C LEU A 227 -17.42 -6.82 -2.59
#